data_9e6825f8911956271d70068246bda178
#
_entry.id   9e6825f8911956271d70068246bda178
#
_cell.length_a   1.000
_cell.length_b   1.000
_cell.length_c   1.000
_cell.angle_alpha   90.00
_cell.angle_beta   90.00
_cell.angle_gamma   90.00
#
_symmetry.space_group_name_H-M   'P 1'
#
loop_
_entity.id
_entity.type
_entity.pdbx_description
1 polymer ?
#
loop_
_entity_poly.entity_id
_entity_poly.type
_entity_poly.pdbx_seq_one_letter_code
_entity_poly.pdbx_strand_id
1 'polypeptide(L)'
;ADAGHSIGIHSATHDYSKIYASEDAFFADLRKQQDTIENATGIRTTLVRFPGGSSNTVSKSYCSGIMTKLTKDLTDMGYQYFDWNVTSGDAGETTNTSVVVQNVISGIQQHDVSIVLQHDIKGFSVNAVEQIIQWGLAHGYTFLPLTAESPTAHHGVNN
;
A
#
# COMPACT_ATOMS: atom_id res chain seq x y z
N ALA A 1 9.31 -9.52 8.94
CA ALA A 1 10.71 -9.20 8.62
C ALA A 1 11.54 -10.49 8.48
N ASP A 2 11.62 -11.33 9.49
CA ASP A 2 12.52 -12.50 9.53
C ASP A 2 12.28 -13.53 8.41
N ALA A 3 11.05 -13.59 7.91
CA ALA A 3 10.69 -14.44 6.76
C ALA A 3 11.01 -13.81 5.39
N GLY A 4 11.67 -12.65 5.34
CA GLY A 4 12.05 -11.97 4.11
C GLY A 4 10.97 -11.04 3.51
N HIS A 5 9.89 -10.78 4.24
CA HIS A 5 8.87 -9.83 3.81
C HIS A 5 9.34 -8.38 4.01
N SER A 6 9.01 -7.50 3.09
CA SER A 6 9.22 -6.07 3.24
C SER A 6 8.14 -5.45 4.13
N ILE A 7 8.55 -4.54 4.99
CA ILE A 7 7.65 -3.78 5.85
C ILE A 7 7.69 -2.32 5.41
N GLY A 8 6.54 -1.76 5.10
CA GLY A 8 6.38 -0.37 4.68
C GLY A 8 5.53 0.43 5.67
N ILE A 9 5.60 1.74 5.52
CA ILE A 9 4.84 2.70 6.33
C ILE A 9 3.47 2.91 5.68
N HIS A 10 2.39 2.78 6.48
CA HIS A 10 1.03 3.05 6.02
C HIS A 10 0.26 4.04 6.92
N SER A 11 0.91 4.76 7.79
CA SER A 11 0.36 5.63 8.83
C SER A 11 0.24 4.96 10.20
N ALA A 12 0.52 5.75 11.24
CA ALA A 12 0.34 5.31 12.62
C ALA A 12 -1.12 5.39 13.09
N THR A 13 -1.91 6.28 12.50
CA THR A 13 -3.30 6.52 12.94
C THR A 13 -4.36 6.14 11.92
N HIS A 14 -4.05 6.16 10.64
CA HIS A 14 -4.95 6.00 9.51
C HIS A 14 -6.18 6.95 9.57
N ASP A 15 -6.05 8.07 10.28
CA ASP A 15 -7.10 9.08 10.44
C ASP A 15 -6.87 10.22 9.44
N TYR A 16 -7.63 10.24 8.37
CA TYR A 16 -7.49 11.22 7.29
C TYR A 16 -7.59 12.66 7.77
N SER A 17 -8.43 12.93 8.76
CA SER A 17 -8.59 14.27 9.32
C SER A 17 -7.33 14.76 10.04
N LYS A 18 -6.49 13.84 10.52
CA LYS A 18 -5.22 14.14 11.17
C LYS A 18 -4.08 14.15 10.16
N ILE A 19 -3.91 13.05 9.42
CA ILE A 19 -2.74 12.89 8.54
C ILE A 19 -2.74 13.83 7.34
N TYR A 20 -3.92 14.21 6.84
CA TYR A 20 -4.03 15.13 5.71
C TYR A 20 -4.40 16.57 6.10
N ALA A 21 -4.33 16.93 7.38
CA ALA A 21 -4.55 18.29 7.85
C ALA A 21 -3.45 19.26 7.38
N SER A 22 -2.21 18.79 7.28
CA SER A 22 -1.05 19.53 6.76
C SER A 22 0.10 18.58 6.43
N GLU A 23 1.09 19.07 5.69
CA GLU A 23 2.34 18.35 5.41
C GLU A 23 3.05 17.95 6.73
N ASP A 24 3.17 18.88 7.67
CA ASP A 24 3.78 18.60 8.99
C ASP A 24 3.07 17.49 9.75
N ALA A 25 1.73 17.48 9.71
CA ALA A 25 0.91 16.44 10.35
C ALA A 25 1.14 15.08 9.72
N PHE A 26 1.19 15.01 8.39
CA PHE A 26 1.50 13.78 7.67
C PHE A 26 2.88 13.23 8.04
N PHE A 27 3.91 14.09 7.99
CA PHE A 27 5.28 13.66 8.30
C PHE A 27 5.49 13.33 9.78
N ALA A 28 4.73 13.94 10.69
CA ALA A 28 4.73 13.55 12.10
C ALA A 28 4.17 12.14 12.31
N ASP A 29 3.05 11.81 11.65
CA ASP A 29 2.44 10.49 11.68
C ASP A 29 3.34 9.43 11.01
N LEU A 30 3.95 9.76 9.88
CA LEU A 30 4.90 8.91 9.16
C LEU A 30 6.10 8.55 10.05
N ARG A 31 6.73 9.54 10.67
CA ARG A 31 7.87 9.32 11.59
C ARG A 31 7.47 8.43 12.76
N LYS A 32 6.31 8.66 13.35
CA LYS A 32 5.80 7.84 14.45
C LYS A 32 5.66 6.37 14.04
N GLN A 33 5.12 6.09 12.86
CA GLN A 33 5.01 4.71 12.35
C GLN A 33 6.38 4.13 12.02
N GLN A 34 7.28 4.91 11.42
CA GLN A 34 8.65 4.48 11.13
C GLN A 34 9.39 4.08 12.40
N ASP A 35 9.31 4.90 13.48
CA ASP A 35 9.93 4.59 14.77
C ASP A 35 9.33 3.31 15.39
N THR A 36 8.02 3.10 15.23
CA THR A 36 7.36 1.87 15.68
C THR A 36 7.89 0.64 14.94
N ILE A 37 8.05 0.72 13.62
CA ILE A 37 8.60 -0.37 12.80
C ILE A 37 10.07 -0.61 13.19
N GLU A 38 10.87 0.42 13.28
CA GLU A 38 12.30 0.32 13.64
C GLU A 38 12.50 -0.29 15.02
N ASN A 39 11.72 0.14 16.02
CA ASN A 39 11.77 -0.44 17.37
C ASN A 39 11.39 -1.92 17.42
N ALA A 40 10.43 -2.33 16.59
CA ALA A 40 9.94 -3.71 16.56
C ALA A 40 10.82 -4.66 15.74
N THR A 41 11.50 -4.15 14.71
CA THR A 41 12.16 -4.99 13.69
C THR A 41 13.65 -4.67 13.48
N GLY A 42 14.12 -3.54 13.98
CA GLY A 42 15.45 -3.01 13.66
C GLY A 42 15.58 -2.43 12.25
N ILE A 43 14.50 -2.37 11.48
CA ILE A 43 14.49 -1.92 10.08
C ILE A 43 13.95 -0.50 9.99
N ARG A 44 14.76 0.42 9.47
CA ARG A 44 14.29 1.76 9.09
C ARG A 44 13.89 1.74 7.61
N THR A 45 12.62 1.54 7.37
CA THR A 45 12.08 1.43 5.99
C THR A 45 11.89 2.78 5.32
N THR A 46 12.06 2.80 3.99
CA THR A 46 11.73 3.95 3.13
C THR A 46 10.53 3.66 2.22
N LEU A 47 9.89 2.51 2.38
CA LEU A 47 8.73 2.12 1.59
C LEU A 47 7.45 2.68 2.22
N VAL A 48 6.62 3.32 1.43
CA VAL A 48 5.39 3.99 1.90
C VAL A 48 4.20 3.60 1.03
N ARG A 49 3.03 3.45 1.63
CA ARG A 49 1.75 3.52 0.92
C ARG A 49 0.87 4.56 1.60
N PHE A 50 0.36 5.51 0.81
CA PHE A 50 -0.56 6.53 1.32
C PHE A 50 -1.90 5.89 1.71
N PRO A 51 -2.50 6.24 2.88
CA PRO A 51 -3.89 5.92 3.15
C PRO A 51 -4.82 6.42 2.05
N GLY A 52 -5.56 5.50 1.42
CA GLY A 52 -6.39 5.78 0.27
C GLY A 52 -5.66 5.90 -1.07
N GLY A 53 -4.35 5.69 -1.10
CA GLY A 53 -3.51 5.84 -2.29
C GLY A 53 -3.15 7.28 -2.62
N SER A 54 -2.18 7.47 -3.54
CA SER A 54 -1.74 8.81 -3.97
C SER A 54 -2.82 9.57 -4.74
N SER A 55 -3.77 8.87 -5.34
CA SER A 55 -4.88 9.44 -6.10
C SER A 55 -6.10 9.80 -5.25
N ASN A 56 -6.08 9.60 -3.93
CA ASN A 56 -7.24 9.85 -3.10
C ASN A 56 -7.68 11.32 -3.16
N THR A 57 -8.98 11.54 -3.23
CA THR A 57 -9.58 12.87 -3.25
C THR A 57 -10.14 13.30 -1.89
N VAL A 58 -10.21 12.38 -0.93
CA VAL A 58 -10.73 12.65 0.43
C VAL A 58 -9.82 13.64 1.15
N SER A 59 -8.51 13.56 0.94
CA SER A 59 -7.51 14.48 1.48
C SER A 59 -7.80 15.96 1.13
N LYS A 60 -8.43 16.22 -0.01
CA LYS A 60 -8.81 17.56 -0.46
C LYS A 60 -9.74 18.29 0.51
N SER A 61 -10.58 17.53 1.22
CA SER A 61 -11.50 18.09 2.22
C SER A 61 -10.78 18.64 3.45
N TYR A 62 -9.54 18.23 3.67
CA TYR A 62 -8.71 18.66 4.81
C TYR A 62 -7.65 19.68 4.36
N CYS A 63 -6.98 19.43 3.24
CA CYS A 63 -6.00 20.34 2.68
C CYS A 63 -5.92 20.18 1.16
N SER A 64 -6.35 21.23 0.44
CA SER A 64 -6.31 21.23 -1.02
C SER A 64 -4.87 21.24 -1.53
N GLY A 65 -4.56 20.38 -2.52
CA GLY A 65 -3.23 20.23 -3.12
C GLY A 65 -2.24 19.42 -2.29
N ILE A 66 -2.66 18.84 -1.16
CA ILE A 66 -1.74 18.16 -0.24
C ILE A 66 -1.07 16.93 -0.87
N MET A 67 -1.81 16.13 -1.66
CA MET A 67 -1.22 14.92 -2.25
C MET A 67 -0.13 15.25 -3.26
N THR A 68 -0.31 16.33 -4.05
CA THR A 68 0.72 16.83 -4.99
C THR A 68 2.02 17.18 -4.26
N LYS A 69 1.92 17.80 -3.08
CA LYS A 69 3.10 18.13 -2.27
C LYS A 69 3.70 16.90 -1.63
N LEU A 70 2.88 16.08 -0.95
CA LEU A 70 3.37 14.91 -0.23
C LEU A 70 4.05 13.88 -1.14
N THR A 71 3.54 13.65 -2.34
CA THR A 71 4.18 12.72 -3.29
C THR A 71 5.55 13.23 -3.72
N LYS A 72 5.68 14.53 -3.97
CA LYS A 72 6.95 15.16 -4.29
C LYS A 72 7.93 15.11 -3.11
N ASP A 73 7.49 15.56 -1.94
CA ASP A 73 8.35 15.70 -0.76
C ASP A 73 8.85 14.33 -0.27
N LEU A 74 7.99 13.29 -0.28
CA LEU A 74 8.42 11.93 0.03
C LEU A 74 9.54 11.46 -0.91
N THR A 75 9.39 11.69 -2.21
CA THR A 75 10.39 11.30 -3.21
C THR A 75 11.69 12.07 -3.01
N ASP A 76 11.61 13.39 -2.78
CA ASP A 76 12.77 14.25 -2.53
C ASP A 76 13.52 13.85 -1.24
N MET A 77 12.81 13.28 -0.26
CA MET A 77 13.38 12.75 0.99
C MET A 77 13.95 11.33 0.85
N GLY A 78 13.88 10.73 -0.33
CA GLY A 78 14.40 9.39 -0.61
C GLY A 78 13.45 8.25 -0.22
N TYR A 79 12.18 8.53 0.05
CA TYR A 79 11.17 7.49 0.22
C TYR A 79 10.62 7.06 -1.12
N GLN A 80 10.25 5.78 -1.23
CA GLN A 80 9.53 5.23 -2.36
C GLN A 80 8.09 4.91 -1.95
N TYR A 81 7.10 5.54 -2.61
CA TYR A 81 5.72 5.18 -2.37
C TYR A 81 5.18 4.23 -3.45
N PHE A 82 4.21 3.43 -3.07
CA PHE A 82 3.57 2.43 -3.93
C PHE A 82 2.06 2.57 -3.87
N ASP A 83 1.42 2.69 -5.00
CA ASP A 83 0.01 2.42 -5.16
C ASP A 83 -0.18 0.95 -5.58
N TRP A 84 -1.14 0.67 -6.42
CA TRP A 84 -1.44 -0.69 -6.92
C TRP A 84 -2.00 -0.62 -8.33
N ASN A 85 -1.83 -1.69 -9.09
CA ASN A 85 -2.48 -1.88 -10.38
C ASN A 85 -3.47 -3.06 -10.38
N VAL A 86 -3.56 -3.78 -9.25
CA VAL A 86 -4.54 -4.84 -9.03
C VAL A 86 -5.25 -4.61 -7.70
N THR A 87 -6.58 -4.59 -7.71
CA THR A 87 -7.39 -4.54 -6.49
C THR A 87 -8.04 -5.90 -6.21
N SER A 88 -8.05 -6.28 -4.95
CA SER A 88 -8.75 -7.47 -4.48
C SER A 88 -10.27 -7.27 -4.33
N GLY A 89 -10.74 -6.02 -4.32
CA GLY A 89 -12.13 -5.66 -4.03
C GLY A 89 -12.49 -5.71 -2.54
N ASP A 90 -11.53 -6.01 -1.67
CA ASP A 90 -11.79 -6.16 -0.22
C ASP A 90 -11.98 -4.82 0.51
N ALA A 91 -11.70 -3.70 -0.13
CA ALA A 91 -11.89 -2.36 0.45
C ALA A 91 -13.37 -2.01 0.72
N GLY A 92 -14.31 -2.68 0.06
CA GLY A 92 -15.75 -2.47 0.26
C GLY A 92 -16.64 -3.10 -0.82
N GLU A 93 -16.04 -3.68 -1.86
CA GLU A 93 -16.77 -4.25 -2.99
C GLU A 93 -17.25 -5.68 -2.70
N THR A 94 -16.50 -6.42 -1.89
CA THR A 94 -16.84 -7.79 -1.50
C THR A 94 -16.40 -8.12 -0.08
N THR A 95 -17.07 -9.12 0.53
CA THR A 95 -16.67 -9.79 1.76
C THR A 95 -16.49 -11.30 1.56
N ASN A 96 -16.47 -11.76 0.30
CA ASN A 96 -16.38 -13.16 -0.06
C ASN A 96 -14.95 -13.52 -0.49
N THR A 97 -14.36 -14.49 0.22
CA THR A 97 -12.99 -14.98 -0.05
C THR A 97 -12.80 -15.42 -1.50
N SER A 98 -13.74 -16.16 -2.08
CA SER A 98 -13.61 -16.65 -3.45
C SER A 98 -13.64 -15.51 -4.48
N VAL A 99 -14.38 -14.43 -4.20
CA VAL A 99 -14.39 -13.24 -5.07
C VAL A 99 -13.06 -12.50 -4.95
N VAL A 100 -12.50 -12.38 -3.75
CA VAL A 100 -11.15 -11.80 -3.55
C VAL A 100 -10.10 -12.58 -4.36
N VAL A 101 -10.11 -13.92 -4.27
CA VAL A 101 -9.20 -14.78 -5.05
C VAL A 101 -9.37 -14.52 -6.55
N GLN A 102 -10.61 -14.51 -7.04
CA GLN A 102 -10.89 -14.33 -8.47
C GLN A 102 -10.47 -12.94 -8.96
N ASN A 103 -10.74 -11.89 -8.18
CA ASN A 103 -10.35 -10.52 -8.54
C ASN A 103 -8.83 -10.39 -8.67
N VAL A 104 -8.08 -10.92 -7.69
CA VAL A 104 -6.61 -10.86 -7.72
C VAL A 104 -6.07 -11.67 -8.90
N ILE A 105 -6.51 -12.92 -9.08
CA ILE A 105 -6.06 -13.77 -10.19
C ILE A 105 -6.34 -13.11 -11.54
N SER A 106 -7.57 -12.62 -11.74
CA SER A 106 -7.93 -11.93 -12.98
C SER A 106 -7.12 -10.65 -13.20
N GLY A 107 -6.83 -9.92 -12.12
CA GLY A 107 -6.04 -8.71 -12.19
C GLY A 107 -4.57 -8.97 -12.55
N ILE A 108 -3.92 -9.92 -11.90
CA ILE A 108 -2.50 -10.21 -12.18
C ILE A 108 -2.28 -10.76 -13.60
N GLN A 109 -3.27 -11.40 -14.19
CA GLN A 109 -3.21 -11.86 -15.58
C GLN A 109 -3.20 -10.72 -16.62
N GLN A 110 -3.51 -9.49 -16.23
CA GLN A 110 -3.54 -8.32 -17.12
C GLN A 110 -2.20 -7.56 -17.12
N HIS A 111 -1.24 -7.95 -16.29
CA HIS A 111 0.01 -7.20 -16.09
C HIS A 111 1.22 -8.13 -16.01
N ASP A 112 2.34 -7.72 -16.58
CA ASP A 112 3.63 -8.41 -16.44
C ASP A 112 4.18 -8.26 -15.00
N VAL A 113 3.91 -7.11 -14.38
CA VAL A 113 4.26 -6.82 -12.99
C VAL A 113 3.02 -6.29 -12.26
N SER A 114 2.66 -6.95 -11.16
CA SER A 114 1.49 -6.61 -10.38
C SER A 114 1.85 -6.18 -8.97
N ILE A 115 1.26 -5.07 -8.53
CA ILE A 115 1.21 -4.67 -7.12
C ILE A 115 -0.25 -4.75 -6.69
N VAL A 116 -0.52 -5.67 -5.77
CA VAL A 116 -1.89 -5.96 -5.33
C VAL A 116 -2.24 -5.15 -4.09
N LEU A 117 -3.43 -4.54 -4.08
CA LEU A 117 -4.04 -3.99 -2.87
C LEU A 117 -4.91 -5.06 -2.21
N GLN A 118 -4.58 -5.37 -0.94
CA GLN A 118 -5.33 -6.28 -0.09
C GLN A 118 -5.14 -5.89 1.38
N HIS A 119 -6.12 -6.16 2.25
CA HIS A 119 -6.08 -5.74 3.66
C HIS A 119 -6.01 -6.94 4.61
N ASP A 120 -5.07 -6.90 5.54
CA ASP A 120 -4.81 -7.96 6.53
C ASP A 120 -5.77 -7.95 7.74
N ILE A 121 -6.50 -6.85 7.93
CA ILE A 121 -7.50 -6.71 9.00
C ILE A 121 -8.84 -7.40 8.70
N LYS A 122 -8.98 -8.00 7.52
CA LYS A 122 -10.22 -8.63 7.05
C LYS A 122 -10.01 -10.14 6.87
N GLY A 123 -10.59 -10.94 7.76
CA GLY A 123 -10.39 -12.39 7.76
C GLY A 123 -10.71 -13.07 6.42
N PHE A 124 -11.77 -12.63 5.71
CA PHE A 124 -12.10 -13.16 4.39
C PHE A 124 -11.02 -12.84 3.33
N SER A 125 -10.33 -11.72 3.48
CA SER A 125 -9.22 -11.31 2.61
C SER A 125 -7.97 -12.12 2.94
N VAL A 126 -7.62 -12.26 4.21
CA VAL A 126 -6.50 -13.09 4.66
C VAL A 126 -6.63 -14.54 4.19
N ASN A 127 -7.85 -15.12 4.28
CA ASN A 127 -8.13 -16.49 3.81
C ASN A 127 -7.95 -16.69 2.29
N ALA A 128 -7.88 -15.61 1.52
CA ALA A 128 -7.64 -15.67 0.07
C ALA A 128 -6.14 -15.80 -0.26
N VAL A 129 -5.25 -15.34 0.61
CA VAL A 129 -3.82 -15.16 0.30
C VAL A 129 -3.16 -16.47 -0.12
N GLU A 130 -3.36 -17.54 0.62
CA GLU A 130 -2.75 -18.83 0.32
C GLU A 130 -3.19 -19.36 -1.05
N GLN A 131 -4.48 -19.26 -1.36
CA GLN A 131 -5.04 -19.70 -2.63
C GLN A 131 -4.46 -18.90 -3.81
N ILE A 132 -4.32 -17.58 -3.65
CA ILE A 132 -3.71 -16.70 -4.65
C ILE A 132 -2.25 -17.09 -4.90
N ILE A 133 -1.48 -17.30 -3.82
CA ILE A 133 -0.06 -17.67 -3.92
C ILE A 133 0.09 -19.03 -4.60
N GLN A 134 -0.66 -20.04 -4.16
CA GLN A 134 -0.60 -21.38 -4.74
C GLN A 134 -0.96 -21.37 -6.22
N TRP A 135 -2.02 -20.64 -6.58
CA TRP A 135 -2.41 -20.50 -7.98
C TRP A 135 -1.31 -19.82 -8.81
N GLY A 136 -0.77 -18.70 -8.31
CA GLY A 136 0.28 -17.95 -8.99
C GLY A 136 1.53 -18.82 -9.24
N LEU A 137 2.03 -19.50 -8.20
CA LEU A 137 3.19 -20.39 -8.34
C LEU A 137 2.95 -21.51 -9.36
N ALA A 138 1.75 -22.10 -9.37
CA ALA A 138 1.38 -23.13 -10.33
C ALA A 138 1.29 -22.62 -11.78
N HIS A 139 1.13 -21.29 -11.97
CA HIS A 139 1.02 -20.64 -13.28
C HIS A 139 2.27 -19.83 -13.66
N GLY A 140 3.40 -20.05 -12.98
CA GLY A 140 4.69 -19.45 -13.33
C GLY A 140 4.91 -18.03 -12.81
N TYR A 141 4.06 -17.52 -11.92
CA TYR A 141 4.29 -16.23 -11.27
C TYR A 141 5.31 -16.35 -10.15
N THR A 142 6.07 -15.29 -9.94
CA THR A 142 7.01 -15.15 -8.83
C THR A 142 6.52 -14.07 -7.88
N PHE A 143 6.47 -14.37 -6.59
CA PHE A 143 6.14 -13.39 -5.55
C PHE A 143 7.44 -12.84 -4.94
N LEU A 144 7.61 -11.54 -5.03
CA LEU A 144 8.81 -10.85 -4.58
C LEU A 144 8.46 -9.81 -3.51
N PRO A 145 9.31 -9.60 -2.50
CA PRO A 145 9.17 -8.46 -1.60
C PRO A 145 9.40 -7.16 -2.36
N LEU A 146 8.68 -6.09 -2.00
CA LEU A 146 8.95 -4.75 -2.54
C LEU A 146 10.25 -4.20 -1.99
N THR A 147 11.02 -3.54 -2.85
CA THR A 147 12.23 -2.79 -2.50
C THR A 147 12.14 -1.37 -3.05
N ALA A 148 13.07 -0.50 -2.71
CA ALA A 148 13.12 0.86 -3.27
C ALA A 148 13.31 0.89 -4.80
N GLU A 149 13.85 -0.18 -5.37
CA GLU A 149 14.08 -0.35 -6.83
C GLU A 149 12.93 -1.09 -7.53
N SER A 150 11.95 -1.57 -6.78
CA SER A 150 10.79 -2.25 -7.37
C SER A 150 10.00 -1.31 -8.28
N PRO A 151 9.44 -1.81 -9.40
CA PRO A 151 8.50 -1.04 -10.20
C PRO A 151 7.37 -0.50 -9.33
N THR A 152 6.99 0.73 -9.55
CA THR A 152 5.88 1.38 -8.86
C THR A 152 4.62 1.34 -9.72
N ALA A 153 3.47 1.31 -9.12
CA ALA A 153 2.19 1.46 -9.80
C ALA A 153 1.54 2.76 -9.34
N HIS A 154 2.22 3.89 -9.60
CA HIS A 154 1.73 5.20 -9.21
C HIS A 154 0.42 5.54 -9.89
N HIS A 155 -0.57 5.94 -9.12
CA HIS A 155 -1.79 6.53 -9.63
C HIS A 155 -1.57 7.98 -10.02
N GLY A 156 -2.44 8.51 -10.89
CA GLY A 156 -2.49 9.95 -11.15
C GLY A 156 -2.90 10.73 -9.90
N VAL A 157 -2.12 11.72 -9.51
CA VAL A 157 -2.42 12.54 -8.33
C VAL A 157 -3.56 13.51 -8.65
N ASN A 158 -4.62 13.51 -7.84
CA ASN A 158 -5.85 14.27 -8.07
C ASN A 158 -6.09 15.41 -7.05
N ASN A 159 -5.17 15.63 -6.14
CA ASN A 159 -5.26 16.67 -5.11
C ASN A 159 -3.89 17.27 -4.75
#